data_406e489566feba66d8201ab278505929
#
_entry.id   406e489566feba66d8201ab278505929
#
_cell.length_a   1.000
_cell.length_b   1.000
_cell.length_c   1.000
_cell.angle_alpha   90.00
_cell.angle_beta   90.00
_cell.angle_gamma   90.00
#
_symmetry.space_group_name_H-M   'P 1'
#
loop_
_entity.id
_entity.type
_entity.pdbx_description
1 polymer ?
#
loop_
_entity_poly.entity_id
_entity_poly.type
_entity_poly.pdbx_seq_one_letter_code
_entity_poly.pdbx_strand_id
1 'polypeptide(L)'
;MNKVVGIVAEYNPFHNGHLYQINKIREKYKDATIVVVCSSSFTQRGDTSILNKFDKAKVALNNGVNLVVELPYVYSTQSSDIFASAAIKILNYLKVDTICFGTERDSIDEIKKCADTQLNNPEYDKIVKEQLDLGINYPTALNKALKKLIGIEITEPNDLLALSYLKEIIKNKYNIEIFSIKRTNDFHDINSNEMIVSASNIRNKLINNIDIKDKVPSDVYEILKNIKFNNKYFEFLKYKINSESNLEKYLDVDEGLSSRIRNSIDKSNSLEELIQNIKTKRYTYNKISRMLNHILCSFTKDERNQVKTIEYIRILGFDEGGQRHLNSIKDDIDIKILNKFDTSYKALEIEKRVSSIYSMIISDIMNKEIKNIPVKKWLFRSLLFCFIPVFSIVYFYF
;
A
#
# COMPACT_ATOMS: atom_id res chain seq x y z
N MET A 1 25.42 11.21 8.86
CA MET A 1 24.75 10.02 8.26
C MET A 1 23.83 10.51 7.16
N ASN A 2 23.67 9.75 6.07
CA ASN A 2 22.71 10.10 5.03
C ASN A 2 21.29 9.96 5.58
N LYS A 3 20.41 10.90 5.25
CA LYS A 3 19.01 10.90 5.68
C LYS A 3 18.28 9.65 5.16
N VAL A 4 17.49 8.99 6.00
CA VAL A 4 16.67 7.85 5.61
C VAL A 4 15.21 8.31 5.50
N VAL A 5 14.63 8.23 4.30
CA VAL A 5 13.28 8.73 4.03
C VAL A 5 12.34 7.57 3.72
N GLY A 6 11.30 7.43 4.53
CA GLY A 6 10.25 6.43 4.39
C GLY A 6 9.09 6.90 3.51
N ILE A 7 8.56 6.00 2.71
CA ILE A 7 7.31 6.16 1.95
C ILE A 7 6.42 4.97 2.27
N VAL A 8 5.12 5.22 2.44
CA VAL A 8 4.10 4.17 2.46
C VAL A 8 3.36 4.20 1.14
N ALA A 9 3.33 3.08 0.41
CA ALA A 9 2.79 3.06 -0.94
C ALA A 9 2.02 1.78 -1.26
N GLU A 10 1.10 1.89 -2.20
CA GLU A 10 0.36 0.75 -2.77
C GLU A 10 0.85 0.39 -4.18
N TYR A 11 1.33 1.36 -4.94
CA TYR A 11 1.78 1.21 -6.32
C TYR A 11 0.83 0.37 -7.17
N ASN A 12 -0.40 0.84 -7.32
CA ASN A 12 -1.47 0.13 -8.03
C ASN A 12 -2.03 0.91 -9.25
N PRO A 13 -1.20 1.19 -10.30
CA PRO A 13 0.24 0.94 -10.44
C PRO A 13 1.12 2.08 -9.93
N PHE A 14 2.44 1.91 -10.03
CA PHE A 14 3.40 3.01 -9.96
C PHE A 14 3.18 3.95 -11.13
N HIS A 15 3.24 5.28 -10.91
CA HIS A 15 2.96 6.29 -11.93
C HIS A 15 3.81 7.55 -11.74
N ASN A 16 3.69 8.50 -12.67
CA ASN A 16 4.49 9.73 -12.66
C ASN A 16 4.36 10.55 -11.37
N GLY A 17 3.22 10.49 -10.68
CA GLY A 17 3.06 11.11 -9.36
C GLY A 17 3.96 10.50 -8.28
N HIS A 18 4.20 9.19 -8.33
CA HIS A 18 5.14 8.54 -7.43
C HIS A 18 6.59 8.87 -7.79
N LEU A 19 6.91 8.93 -9.08
CA LEU A 19 8.23 9.39 -9.54
C LEU A 19 8.49 10.84 -9.13
N TYR A 20 7.50 11.72 -9.25
CA TYR A 20 7.57 13.09 -8.77
C TYR A 20 7.88 13.17 -7.26
N GLN A 21 7.21 12.34 -6.45
CA GLN A 21 7.49 12.26 -5.00
C GLN A 21 8.95 11.86 -4.73
N ILE A 22 9.46 10.84 -5.42
CA ILE A 22 10.85 10.38 -5.28
C ILE A 22 11.83 11.51 -5.67
N ASN A 23 11.56 12.21 -6.77
CA ASN A 23 12.38 13.34 -7.22
C ASN A 23 12.38 14.49 -6.20
N LYS A 24 11.24 14.83 -5.61
CA LYS A 24 11.15 15.83 -4.54
C LYS A 24 11.94 15.43 -3.28
N ILE A 25 11.97 14.15 -2.94
CA ILE A 25 12.84 13.67 -1.86
C ILE A 25 14.31 13.88 -2.23
N ARG A 26 14.72 13.55 -3.46
CA ARG A 26 16.11 13.71 -3.94
C ARG A 26 16.53 15.20 -4.04
N GLU A 27 15.61 16.08 -4.43
CA GLU A 27 15.84 17.53 -4.44
C GLU A 27 16.14 18.06 -3.02
N LYS A 28 15.37 17.61 -2.02
CA LYS A 28 15.53 18.05 -0.64
C LYS A 28 16.67 17.35 0.09
N TYR A 29 16.89 16.07 -0.17
CA TYR A 29 17.87 15.21 0.51
C TYR A 29 18.65 14.42 -0.55
N LYS A 30 19.68 15.02 -1.13
CA LYS A 30 20.42 14.54 -2.31
C LYS A 30 20.83 13.07 -2.22
N ASP A 31 21.38 12.66 -1.08
CA ASP A 31 21.94 11.31 -0.87
C ASP A 31 21.06 10.45 0.05
N ALA A 32 19.76 10.77 0.17
CA ALA A 32 18.86 10.02 1.03
C ALA A 32 18.76 8.53 0.64
N THR A 33 18.67 7.67 1.63
CA THR A 33 18.20 6.29 1.42
C THR A 33 16.68 6.28 1.45
N ILE A 34 16.02 5.91 0.35
CA ILE A 34 14.57 5.87 0.25
C ILE A 34 14.08 4.45 0.54
N VAL A 35 13.27 4.31 1.59
CA VAL A 35 12.67 3.07 2.06
C VAL A 35 11.17 3.09 1.78
N VAL A 36 10.64 2.07 1.12
CA VAL A 36 9.20 1.95 0.83
C VAL A 36 8.61 0.77 1.57
N VAL A 37 7.54 1.03 2.35
CA VAL A 37 6.63 0.00 2.86
C VAL A 37 5.49 -0.14 1.87
N CYS A 38 5.40 -1.29 1.20
CA CYS A 38 4.50 -1.51 0.06
C CYS A 38 3.44 -2.56 0.36
N SER A 39 2.15 -2.25 0.07
CA SER A 39 1.07 -3.21 0.15
C SER A 39 1.26 -4.37 -0.84
N SER A 40 0.79 -5.55 -0.47
CA SER A 40 0.99 -6.76 -1.28
C SER A 40 -0.07 -6.94 -2.39
N SER A 41 -0.92 -7.94 -2.28
CA SER A 41 -1.86 -8.38 -3.32
C SER A 41 -3.13 -7.53 -3.41
N PHE A 42 -3.54 -6.93 -2.30
CA PHE A 42 -4.73 -6.08 -2.21
C PHE A 42 -4.39 -4.75 -1.55
N THR A 43 -5.14 -3.72 -1.89
CA THR A 43 -4.95 -2.36 -1.38
C THR A 43 -5.70 -2.13 -0.06
N GLN A 44 -5.42 -1.01 0.58
CA GLN A 44 -6.12 -0.53 1.78
C GLN A 44 -7.63 -0.34 1.52
N ARG A 45 -8.00 0.01 0.29
CA ARG A 45 -9.41 0.21 -0.11
C ARG A 45 -10.12 -1.08 -0.50
N GLY A 46 -9.39 -2.18 -0.65
CA GLY A 46 -9.92 -3.46 -1.06
C GLY A 46 -9.81 -3.74 -2.56
N ASP A 47 -9.13 -2.89 -3.33
CA ASP A 47 -8.88 -3.17 -4.75
C ASP A 47 -7.85 -4.30 -4.91
N THR A 48 -8.03 -5.13 -5.94
CA THR A 48 -6.99 -6.06 -6.38
C THR A 48 -5.83 -5.29 -6.99
N SER A 49 -4.61 -5.59 -6.59
CA SER A 49 -3.41 -4.99 -7.18
C SER A 49 -3.22 -5.50 -8.61
N ILE A 50 -2.96 -4.59 -9.56
CA ILE A 50 -2.72 -4.98 -10.96
C ILE A 50 -1.30 -5.53 -11.18
N LEU A 51 -0.36 -5.26 -10.25
CA LEU A 51 0.98 -5.83 -10.23
C LEU A 51 1.20 -6.61 -8.94
N ASN A 52 1.92 -7.72 -9.02
CA ASN A 52 2.36 -8.42 -7.82
C ASN A 52 3.41 -7.62 -7.05
N LYS A 53 3.59 -7.94 -5.78
CA LYS A 53 4.50 -7.23 -4.88
C LYS A 53 5.96 -7.18 -5.34
N PHE A 54 6.46 -8.21 -6.03
CA PHE A 54 7.84 -8.25 -6.51
C PHE A 54 8.03 -7.39 -7.77
N ASP A 55 7.04 -7.34 -8.66
CA ASP A 55 7.05 -6.42 -9.79
C ASP A 55 6.93 -4.97 -9.33
N LYS A 56 6.09 -4.69 -8.30
CA LYS A 56 6.07 -3.37 -7.63
C LYS A 56 7.43 -3.00 -7.05
N ALA A 57 8.12 -3.93 -6.37
CA ALA A 57 9.45 -3.70 -5.82
C ALA A 57 10.47 -3.43 -6.94
N LYS A 58 10.45 -4.21 -8.03
CA LYS A 58 11.32 -4.01 -9.19
C LYS A 58 11.14 -2.61 -9.80
N VAL A 59 9.90 -2.22 -10.04
CA VAL A 59 9.57 -0.89 -10.58
C VAL A 59 10.03 0.21 -9.63
N ALA A 60 9.77 0.09 -8.33
CA ALA A 60 10.20 1.08 -7.33
C ALA A 60 11.73 1.25 -7.31
N LEU A 61 12.48 0.15 -7.32
CA LEU A 61 13.94 0.17 -7.37
C LEU A 61 14.45 0.81 -8.67
N ASN A 62 13.83 0.51 -9.82
CA ASN A 62 14.21 1.10 -11.10
C ASN A 62 14.02 2.62 -11.11
N ASN A 63 13.05 3.12 -10.35
CA ASN A 63 12.69 4.52 -10.28
C ASN A 63 13.25 5.25 -9.05
N GLY A 64 14.34 4.74 -8.44
CA GLY A 64 15.13 5.47 -7.44
C GLY A 64 14.87 5.16 -5.98
N VAL A 65 14.04 4.16 -5.67
CA VAL A 65 13.90 3.60 -4.31
C VAL A 65 15.08 2.69 -4.01
N ASN A 66 15.55 2.67 -2.75
CA ASN A 66 16.70 1.87 -2.33
C ASN A 66 16.31 0.56 -1.62
N LEU A 67 15.18 0.58 -0.88
CA LEU A 67 14.70 -0.59 -0.14
C LEU A 67 13.17 -0.66 -0.22
N VAL A 68 12.64 -1.82 -0.56
CA VAL A 68 11.20 -2.11 -0.55
C VAL A 68 10.93 -3.26 0.40
N VAL A 69 10.03 -3.05 1.37
CA VAL A 69 9.57 -4.05 2.32
C VAL A 69 8.07 -4.26 2.21
N GLU A 70 7.61 -5.44 2.59
CA GLU A 70 6.20 -5.81 2.53
C GLU A 70 5.40 -5.18 3.67
N LEU A 71 4.23 -4.63 3.35
CA LEU A 71 3.15 -4.46 4.30
C LEU A 71 2.21 -5.67 4.14
N PRO A 72 2.22 -6.64 5.07
CA PRO A 72 1.43 -7.86 4.95
C PRO A 72 -0.08 -7.60 4.81
N TYR A 73 -0.79 -8.48 4.11
CA TYR A 73 -2.23 -8.41 3.87
C TYR A 73 -3.04 -8.12 5.15
N VAL A 74 -2.68 -8.79 6.23
CA VAL A 74 -3.36 -8.66 7.54
C VAL A 74 -3.36 -7.23 8.10
N TYR A 75 -2.51 -6.37 7.58
CA TYR A 75 -2.42 -4.93 7.90
C TYR A 75 -2.74 -4.04 6.71
N SER A 76 -2.40 -4.46 5.48
CA SER A 76 -2.56 -3.61 4.29
C SER A 76 -4.02 -3.46 3.87
N THR A 77 -4.84 -4.52 4.00
CA THR A 77 -6.26 -4.49 3.61
C THR A 77 -7.13 -4.25 4.84
N GLN A 78 -6.98 -3.08 5.45
CA GLN A 78 -7.61 -2.72 6.72
C GLN A 78 -8.09 -1.24 6.73
N SER A 79 -8.62 -0.79 7.88
CA SER A 79 -8.88 0.63 8.09
C SER A 79 -7.60 1.46 8.01
N SER A 80 -7.72 2.77 7.73
CA SER A 80 -6.56 3.67 7.63
C SER A 80 -5.69 3.65 8.89
N ASP A 81 -6.29 3.55 10.07
CA ASP A 81 -5.56 3.52 11.33
C ASP A 81 -4.69 2.26 11.48
N ILE A 82 -5.23 1.07 11.12
CA ILE A 82 -4.46 -0.20 11.20
C ILE A 82 -3.37 -0.21 10.13
N PHE A 83 -3.70 0.21 8.92
CA PHE A 83 -2.75 0.34 7.80
C PHE A 83 -1.58 1.26 8.17
N ALA A 84 -1.90 2.46 8.64
CA ALA A 84 -0.91 3.45 9.04
C ALA A 84 -0.06 3.00 10.23
N SER A 85 -0.69 2.45 11.27
CA SER A 85 0.02 1.96 12.46
C SER A 85 1.06 0.91 12.09
N ALA A 86 0.68 -0.09 11.29
CA ALA A 86 1.61 -1.13 10.85
C ALA A 86 2.75 -0.56 9.99
N ALA A 87 2.43 0.32 9.03
CA ALA A 87 3.42 0.91 8.14
C ALA A 87 4.42 1.80 8.89
N ILE A 88 3.95 2.66 9.79
CA ILE A 88 4.82 3.54 10.60
C ILE A 88 5.69 2.72 11.56
N LYS A 89 5.15 1.66 12.17
CA LYS A 89 5.95 0.73 12.97
C LYS A 89 7.09 0.10 12.19
N ILE A 90 6.82 -0.38 10.98
CA ILE A 90 7.85 -0.95 10.09
C ILE A 90 8.92 0.11 9.78
N LEU A 91 8.52 1.34 9.42
CA LEU A 91 9.46 2.43 9.16
C LEU A 91 10.30 2.78 10.40
N ASN A 92 9.70 2.78 11.59
CA ASN A 92 10.42 3.02 12.84
C ASN A 92 11.44 1.91 13.15
N TYR A 93 11.08 0.63 12.96
CA TYR A 93 12.04 -0.48 13.08
C TYR A 93 13.21 -0.34 12.08
N LEU A 94 12.93 0.13 10.87
CA LEU A 94 13.94 0.40 9.85
C LEU A 94 14.69 1.71 10.06
N LYS A 95 14.56 2.35 11.23
CA LYS A 95 15.27 3.59 11.62
C LYS A 95 15.15 4.70 10.58
N VAL A 96 13.93 4.91 10.07
CA VAL A 96 13.63 5.99 9.14
C VAL A 96 13.60 7.33 9.90
N ASP A 97 14.32 8.33 9.38
CA ASP A 97 14.39 9.68 9.98
C ASP A 97 13.21 10.56 9.61
N THR A 98 12.65 10.37 8.41
CA THR A 98 11.60 11.22 7.85
C THR A 98 10.61 10.39 7.08
N ILE A 99 9.30 10.59 7.27
CA ILE A 99 8.28 10.05 6.37
C ILE A 99 7.89 11.09 5.33
N CYS A 100 7.82 10.69 4.05
CA CYS A 100 7.33 11.51 2.95
C CYS A 100 6.00 10.99 2.41
N PHE A 101 5.00 11.88 2.33
CA PHE A 101 3.69 11.55 1.76
C PHE A 101 3.05 12.75 1.06
N GLY A 102 2.07 12.50 0.17
CA GLY A 102 1.28 13.52 -0.47
C GLY A 102 0.10 13.97 0.40
N THR A 103 -0.24 15.26 0.37
CA THR A 103 -1.43 15.84 1.00
C THR A 103 -2.22 16.67 -0.02
N GLU A 104 -3.52 16.78 0.17
CA GLU A 104 -4.34 17.72 -0.59
C GLU A 104 -4.27 19.13 0.02
N ARG A 105 -4.01 19.24 1.32
CA ARG A 105 -3.89 20.52 2.04
C ARG A 105 -2.52 21.17 1.87
N ASP A 106 -2.49 22.50 1.97
CA ASP A 106 -1.27 23.29 1.94
C ASP A 106 -0.46 23.16 3.24
N SER A 107 -1.15 23.07 4.39
CA SER A 107 -0.53 23.05 5.71
C SER A 107 -0.68 21.71 6.40
N ILE A 108 0.42 21.12 6.77
CA ILE A 108 0.48 19.92 7.62
C ILE A 108 0.05 20.23 9.09
N ASP A 109 0.10 21.50 9.50
CA ASP A 109 -0.17 21.88 10.89
C ASP A 109 -1.64 21.71 11.26
N GLU A 110 -2.57 21.87 10.30
CA GLU A 110 -3.98 21.53 10.51
C GLU A 110 -4.17 20.03 10.78
N ILE A 111 -3.45 19.17 10.03
CA ILE A 111 -3.51 17.72 10.22
C ILE A 111 -2.89 17.33 11.57
N LYS A 112 -1.79 17.98 11.97
CA LYS A 112 -1.19 17.81 13.31
C LYS A 112 -2.16 18.19 14.43
N LYS A 113 -2.85 19.33 14.27
CA LYS A 113 -3.86 19.79 15.24
C LYS A 113 -5.02 18.78 15.35
N CYS A 114 -5.46 18.22 14.22
CA CYS A 114 -6.47 17.16 14.22
C CYS A 114 -5.97 15.89 14.93
N ALA A 115 -4.73 15.47 14.67
CA ALA A 115 -4.13 14.30 15.32
C ALA A 115 -4.04 14.48 16.84
N ASP A 116 -3.57 15.63 17.30
CA ASP A 116 -3.49 15.98 18.71
C ASP A 116 -4.88 15.99 19.37
N THR A 117 -5.87 16.62 18.72
CA THR A 117 -7.25 16.64 19.20
C THR A 117 -7.84 15.23 19.34
N GLN A 118 -7.60 14.36 18.36
CA GLN A 118 -8.08 12.97 18.42
C GLN A 118 -7.42 12.14 19.52
N LEU A 119 -6.17 12.43 19.87
CA LEU A 119 -5.41 11.67 20.85
C LEU A 119 -5.58 12.18 22.29
N ASN A 120 -5.71 13.49 22.45
CA ASN A 120 -5.52 14.13 23.75
C ASN A 120 -6.76 14.92 24.24
N ASN A 121 -7.77 15.18 23.39
CA ASN A 121 -8.96 15.90 23.84
C ASN A 121 -10.00 14.92 24.43
N PRO A 122 -10.33 15.02 25.74
CA PRO A 122 -11.25 14.07 26.41
C PRO A 122 -12.69 14.12 25.89
N GLU A 123 -13.13 15.23 25.28
CA GLU A 123 -14.48 15.35 24.70
C GLU A 123 -14.59 14.70 23.32
N TYR A 124 -13.45 14.39 22.66
CA TYR A 124 -13.46 13.87 21.30
C TYR A 124 -14.21 12.54 21.19
N ASP A 125 -13.82 11.54 21.98
CA ASP A 125 -14.42 10.20 21.95
C ASP A 125 -15.89 10.22 22.36
N LYS A 126 -16.28 11.11 23.27
CA LYS A 126 -17.66 11.29 23.69
C LYS A 126 -18.53 11.78 22.51
N ILE A 127 -18.06 12.80 21.79
CA ILE A 127 -18.77 13.33 20.62
C ILE A 127 -18.86 12.27 19.51
N VAL A 128 -17.77 11.53 19.26
CA VAL A 128 -17.76 10.44 18.28
C VAL A 128 -18.82 9.41 18.63
N LYS A 129 -18.89 8.98 19.89
CA LYS A 129 -19.88 8.00 20.35
C LYS A 129 -21.32 8.53 20.17
N GLU A 130 -21.60 9.77 20.53
CA GLU A 130 -22.91 10.40 20.30
C GLU A 130 -23.32 10.34 18.82
N GLN A 131 -22.38 10.56 17.89
CA GLN A 131 -22.65 10.50 16.44
C GLN A 131 -22.88 9.06 15.95
N LEU A 132 -22.14 8.09 16.49
CA LEU A 132 -22.33 6.68 16.16
C LEU A 132 -23.70 6.15 16.64
N ASP A 133 -24.14 6.56 17.83
CA ASP A 133 -25.45 6.20 18.38
C ASP A 133 -26.61 6.75 17.53
N LEU A 134 -26.38 7.84 16.77
CA LEU A 134 -27.30 8.37 15.75
C LEU A 134 -27.26 7.59 14.42
N GLY A 135 -26.51 6.49 14.34
CA GLY A 135 -26.38 5.65 13.12
C GLY A 135 -25.47 6.22 12.03
N ILE A 136 -24.67 7.23 12.35
CA ILE A 136 -23.69 7.82 11.42
C ILE A 136 -22.50 6.86 11.27
N ASN A 137 -21.93 6.74 10.07
CA ASN A 137 -20.74 5.93 9.87
C ASN A 137 -19.51 6.53 10.58
N TYR A 138 -18.57 5.67 10.94
CA TYR A 138 -17.40 6.02 11.74
C TYR A 138 -16.57 7.19 11.16
N PRO A 139 -16.17 7.22 9.87
CA PRO A 139 -15.41 8.34 9.33
C PRO A 139 -16.14 9.70 9.43
N THR A 140 -17.44 9.71 9.19
CA THR A 140 -18.24 10.92 9.32
C THR A 140 -18.39 11.37 10.78
N ALA A 141 -18.50 10.42 11.72
CA ALA A 141 -18.56 10.72 13.15
C ALA A 141 -17.25 11.37 13.63
N LEU A 142 -16.09 10.84 13.20
CA LEU A 142 -14.78 11.42 13.50
C LEU A 142 -14.66 12.87 13.01
N ASN A 143 -15.06 13.14 11.77
CA ASN A 143 -15.01 14.48 11.19
C ASN A 143 -15.96 15.46 11.89
N LYS A 144 -17.16 15.04 12.23
CA LYS A 144 -18.10 15.87 12.98
C LYS A 144 -17.57 16.28 14.36
N ALA A 145 -16.87 15.35 15.03
CA ALA A 145 -16.22 15.65 16.31
C ALA A 145 -15.08 16.68 16.13
N LEU A 146 -14.22 16.55 15.13
CA LEU A 146 -13.19 17.54 14.82
C LEU A 146 -13.80 18.89 14.48
N LYS A 147 -14.81 18.92 13.61
CA LYS A 147 -15.49 20.17 13.26
C LYS A 147 -16.07 20.89 14.48
N LYS A 148 -16.71 20.14 15.38
CA LYS A 148 -17.30 20.69 16.61
C LYS A 148 -16.25 21.25 17.56
N LEU A 149 -15.09 20.58 17.70
CA LEU A 149 -14.05 20.93 18.68
C LEU A 149 -13.07 22.00 18.18
N ILE A 150 -12.67 21.95 16.92
CA ILE A 150 -11.59 22.78 16.38
C ILE A 150 -11.92 23.45 15.05
N GLY A 151 -13.12 23.27 14.51
CA GLY A 151 -13.57 23.88 13.25
C GLY A 151 -12.97 23.27 11.98
N ILE A 152 -12.25 22.12 12.07
CA ILE A 152 -11.55 21.50 10.95
C ILE A 152 -12.26 20.21 10.55
N GLU A 153 -12.39 19.96 9.24
CA GLU A 153 -12.82 18.69 8.65
C GLU A 153 -11.72 18.14 7.77
N ILE A 154 -11.45 16.84 7.83
CA ILE A 154 -10.53 16.13 6.93
C ILE A 154 -11.33 15.10 6.15
N THR A 155 -11.58 15.36 4.88
CA THR A 155 -12.37 14.53 3.98
C THR A 155 -11.55 13.84 2.91
N GLU A 156 -10.44 14.48 2.54
CA GLU A 156 -9.61 14.00 1.45
C GLU A 156 -8.82 12.74 1.83
N PRO A 157 -8.75 11.77 0.92
CA PRO A 157 -8.19 10.45 1.23
C PRO A 157 -6.73 10.44 1.67
N ASN A 158 -5.86 11.29 1.09
CA ASN A 158 -4.46 11.33 1.48
C ASN A 158 -4.26 12.09 2.80
N ASP A 159 -5.07 13.11 3.05
CA ASP A 159 -5.08 13.82 4.33
C ASP A 159 -5.56 12.92 5.48
N LEU A 160 -6.52 12.01 5.24
CA LEU A 160 -6.95 10.99 6.19
C LEU A 160 -5.83 9.98 6.49
N LEU A 161 -5.05 9.58 5.50
CA LEU A 161 -3.88 8.73 5.70
C LEU A 161 -2.77 9.49 6.44
N ALA A 162 -2.51 10.74 6.07
CA ALA A 162 -1.56 11.62 6.75
C ALA A 162 -1.92 11.78 8.25
N LEU A 163 -3.20 12.00 8.55
CA LEU A 163 -3.72 12.05 9.92
C LEU A 163 -3.44 10.76 10.68
N SER A 164 -3.67 9.60 10.05
CA SER A 164 -3.41 8.30 10.67
C SER A 164 -1.91 8.06 10.91
N TYR A 165 -1.01 8.49 10.00
CA TYR A 165 0.45 8.43 10.21
C TYR A 165 0.88 9.32 11.39
N LEU A 166 0.40 10.56 11.43
CA LEU A 166 0.71 11.50 12.52
C LEU A 166 0.24 10.99 13.87
N LYS A 167 -0.98 10.44 13.94
CA LYS A 167 -1.48 9.82 15.18
C LYS A 167 -0.55 8.73 15.70
N GLU A 168 -0.08 7.86 14.82
CA GLU A 168 0.80 6.75 15.23
C GLU A 168 2.17 7.26 15.68
N ILE A 169 2.75 8.26 14.98
CA ILE A 169 4.01 8.89 15.36
C ILE A 169 3.91 9.58 16.72
N ILE A 170 2.87 10.39 16.94
CA ILE A 170 2.65 11.14 18.19
C ILE A 170 2.39 10.18 19.35
N LYS A 171 1.47 9.22 19.15
CA LYS A 171 1.07 8.24 20.20
C LYS A 171 2.25 7.43 20.74
N ASN A 172 3.15 7.02 19.85
CA ASN A 172 4.31 6.19 20.22
C ASN A 172 5.58 7.02 20.44
N LYS A 173 5.52 8.34 20.30
CA LYS A 173 6.67 9.26 20.44
C LYS A 173 7.85 8.87 19.55
N TYR A 174 7.56 8.42 18.32
CA TYR A 174 8.60 8.09 17.36
C TYR A 174 9.33 9.35 16.89
N ASN A 175 10.65 9.27 16.80
CA ASN A 175 11.48 10.36 16.29
C ASN A 175 11.52 10.33 14.75
N ILE A 176 10.37 10.57 14.11
CA ILE A 176 10.20 10.58 12.67
C ILE A 176 9.69 11.96 12.26
N GLU A 177 10.50 12.66 11.46
CA GLU A 177 10.13 13.96 10.88
C GLU A 177 9.10 13.79 9.75
N ILE A 178 8.36 14.85 9.46
CA ILE A 178 7.36 14.89 8.40
C ILE A 178 7.85 15.70 7.22
N PHE A 179 7.77 15.13 6.03
CA PHE A 179 7.93 15.82 4.76
C PHE A 179 6.68 15.60 3.90
N SER A 180 5.76 16.56 3.93
CA SER A 180 4.57 16.54 3.08
C SER A 180 4.83 17.22 1.74
N ILE A 181 4.23 16.68 0.69
CA ILE A 181 4.24 17.25 -0.66
C ILE A 181 2.80 17.53 -1.06
N LYS A 182 2.49 18.79 -1.39
CA LYS A 182 1.16 19.13 -1.90
C LYS A 182 0.94 18.43 -3.24
N ARG A 183 -0.19 17.75 -3.35
CA ARG A 183 -0.61 17.12 -4.60
C ARG A 183 -1.04 18.18 -5.61
N THR A 184 -0.66 18.00 -6.85
CA THR A 184 -0.99 18.93 -7.94
C THR A 184 -2.32 18.59 -8.60
N ASN A 185 -2.86 17.36 -8.38
CA ASN A 185 -4.03 16.83 -9.07
C ASN A 185 -5.10 16.38 -8.10
N ASP A 186 -6.36 16.62 -8.46
CA ASP A 186 -7.52 16.14 -7.73
C ASP A 186 -7.56 14.60 -7.76
N PHE A 187 -7.74 13.99 -6.59
CA PHE A 187 -7.87 12.54 -6.44
C PHE A 187 -9.09 11.98 -7.19
N HIS A 188 -10.15 12.75 -7.31
CA HIS A 188 -11.43 12.36 -7.91
C HIS A 188 -11.47 12.53 -9.44
N ASP A 189 -10.46 13.16 -10.06
CA ASP A 189 -10.43 13.34 -11.51
C ASP A 189 -9.99 12.04 -12.24
N ILE A 190 -10.97 11.17 -12.45
CA ILE A 190 -10.79 9.89 -13.17
C ILE A 190 -10.57 10.11 -14.69
N ASN A 191 -10.95 11.28 -15.21
CA ASN A 191 -10.93 11.57 -16.64
C ASN A 191 -9.80 12.50 -17.07
N SER A 192 -8.95 12.97 -16.17
CA SER A 192 -7.83 13.85 -16.49
C SER A 192 -6.90 13.23 -17.55
N ASN A 193 -6.43 14.09 -18.44
CA ASN A 193 -5.42 13.77 -19.46
C ASN A 193 -4.03 14.36 -19.13
N GLU A 194 -3.84 14.91 -17.96
CA GLU A 194 -2.54 15.42 -17.50
C GLU A 194 -1.47 14.31 -17.41
N MET A 195 -0.20 14.70 -17.41
CA MET A 195 0.92 13.75 -17.28
C MET A 195 0.96 13.06 -15.91
N ILE A 196 0.51 13.74 -14.86
CA ILE A 196 0.37 13.18 -13.52
C ILE A 196 -1.11 12.98 -13.25
N VAL A 197 -1.53 11.75 -13.09
CA VAL A 197 -2.92 11.35 -12.80
C VAL A 197 -2.95 10.34 -11.66
N SER A 198 -4.13 10.07 -11.10
CA SER A 198 -4.29 9.08 -10.05
C SER A 198 -4.13 7.64 -10.57
N ALA A 199 -3.76 6.71 -9.68
CA ALA A 199 -3.71 5.28 -10.02
C ALA A 199 -5.09 4.75 -10.49
N SER A 200 -6.20 5.29 -9.98
CA SER A 200 -7.55 4.95 -10.41
C SER A 200 -7.83 5.40 -11.84
N ASN A 201 -7.37 6.60 -12.23
CA ASN A 201 -7.44 7.07 -13.62
C ASN A 201 -6.69 6.11 -14.56
N ILE A 202 -5.47 5.70 -14.20
CA ILE A 202 -4.67 4.78 -15.00
C ILE A 202 -5.37 3.42 -15.16
N ARG A 203 -5.91 2.86 -14.08
CA ARG A 203 -6.65 1.59 -14.15
C ARG A 203 -7.89 1.71 -15.05
N ASN A 204 -8.62 2.82 -14.94
CA ASN A 204 -9.77 3.08 -15.80
C ASN A 204 -9.37 3.18 -17.28
N LYS A 205 -8.27 3.88 -17.60
CA LYS A 205 -7.74 3.95 -18.98
C LYS A 205 -7.35 2.55 -19.50
N LEU A 206 -6.66 1.75 -18.69
CA LEU A 206 -6.28 0.37 -19.06
C LEU A 206 -7.50 -0.52 -19.33
N ILE A 207 -8.53 -0.45 -18.50
CA ILE A 207 -9.79 -1.21 -18.69
C ILE A 207 -10.46 -0.83 -20.00
N ASN A 208 -10.41 0.44 -20.39
CA ASN A 208 -10.99 0.97 -21.61
C ASN A 208 -10.03 0.93 -22.82
N ASN A 209 -8.88 0.25 -22.72
CA ASN A 209 -7.84 0.16 -23.76
C ASN A 209 -7.32 1.54 -24.25
N ILE A 210 -7.28 2.52 -23.34
CA ILE A 210 -6.73 3.86 -23.60
C ILE A 210 -5.24 3.83 -23.24
N ASP A 211 -4.40 4.39 -24.10
CA ASP A 211 -2.94 4.44 -23.88
C ASP A 211 -2.58 5.26 -22.65
N ILE A 212 -1.60 4.75 -21.89
CA ILE A 212 -1.10 5.33 -20.64
C ILE A 212 0.40 5.68 -20.70
N LYS A 213 1.00 5.65 -21.88
CA LYS A 213 2.45 5.76 -22.07
C LYS A 213 3.05 7.02 -21.46
N ASP A 214 2.33 8.12 -21.46
CA ASP A 214 2.75 9.40 -20.89
C ASP A 214 2.38 9.58 -19.41
N LYS A 215 1.68 8.61 -18.79
CA LYS A 215 1.21 8.65 -17.39
C LYS A 215 2.10 7.89 -16.42
N VAL A 216 2.93 6.99 -16.94
CA VAL A 216 3.79 6.09 -16.17
C VAL A 216 5.21 6.08 -16.73
N PRO A 217 6.23 5.76 -15.93
CA PRO A 217 7.58 5.50 -16.43
C PRO A 217 7.60 4.38 -17.48
N SER A 218 8.58 4.41 -18.37
CA SER A 218 8.68 3.49 -19.52
C SER A 218 8.75 2.01 -19.11
N ASP A 219 9.45 1.68 -18.03
CA ASP A 219 9.56 0.31 -17.51
C ASP A 219 8.21 -0.18 -16.92
N VAL A 220 7.42 0.72 -16.36
CA VAL A 220 6.05 0.43 -15.91
C VAL A 220 5.13 0.20 -17.09
N TYR A 221 5.22 1.07 -18.11
CA TYR A 221 4.42 0.93 -19.33
C TYR A 221 4.64 -0.43 -20.00
N GLU A 222 5.91 -0.87 -20.11
CA GLU A 222 6.24 -2.16 -20.72
C GLU A 222 5.58 -3.36 -20.00
N ILE A 223 5.42 -3.27 -18.70
CA ILE A 223 4.73 -4.31 -17.91
C ILE A 223 3.21 -4.22 -18.10
N LEU A 224 2.65 -2.99 -18.12
CA LEU A 224 1.22 -2.77 -18.08
C LEU A 224 0.52 -2.88 -19.46
N LYS A 225 1.22 -2.61 -20.56
CA LYS A 225 0.64 -2.59 -21.92
C LYS A 225 -0.04 -3.90 -22.34
N ASN A 226 0.32 -5.03 -21.71
CA ASN A 226 -0.24 -6.35 -22.02
C ASN A 226 -1.15 -6.89 -20.91
N ILE A 227 -1.48 -6.10 -19.88
CA ILE A 227 -2.37 -6.54 -18.80
C ILE A 227 -3.78 -6.75 -19.37
N LYS A 228 -4.37 -7.90 -19.01
CA LYS A 228 -5.75 -8.22 -19.32
C LYS A 228 -6.57 -8.26 -18.04
N PHE A 229 -7.65 -7.49 -18.03
CA PHE A 229 -8.63 -7.54 -16.96
C PHE A 229 -9.63 -8.68 -17.21
N ASN A 230 -10.08 -9.32 -16.14
CA ASN A 230 -11.06 -10.40 -16.19
C ASN A 230 -12.01 -10.31 -14.99
N ASN A 231 -13.08 -11.09 -15.01
CA ASN A 231 -14.09 -11.10 -13.95
C ASN A 231 -13.87 -12.20 -12.90
N LYS A 232 -12.72 -12.86 -12.91
CA LYS A 232 -12.42 -14.00 -12.01
C LYS A 232 -12.60 -13.68 -10.54
N TYR A 233 -12.25 -12.46 -10.13
CA TYR A 233 -12.47 -12.03 -8.73
C TYR A 233 -13.92 -12.24 -8.31
N PHE A 234 -14.87 -11.73 -9.10
CA PHE A 234 -16.30 -11.82 -8.79
C PHE A 234 -16.81 -13.26 -8.86
N GLU A 235 -16.36 -14.04 -9.83
CA GLU A 235 -16.71 -15.46 -9.99
C GLU A 235 -16.27 -16.30 -8.77
N PHE A 236 -15.01 -16.15 -8.33
CA PHE A 236 -14.51 -16.83 -7.14
C PHE A 236 -15.20 -16.36 -5.86
N LEU A 237 -15.47 -15.06 -5.75
CA LEU A 237 -16.20 -14.51 -4.61
C LEU A 237 -17.64 -15.06 -4.56
N LYS A 238 -18.34 -15.14 -5.69
CA LYS A 238 -19.69 -15.71 -5.80
C LYS A 238 -19.69 -17.18 -5.40
N TYR A 239 -18.75 -17.97 -5.91
CA TYR A 239 -18.57 -19.34 -5.48
C TYR A 239 -18.32 -19.44 -3.96
N LYS A 240 -17.42 -18.63 -3.42
CA LYS A 240 -17.08 -18.64 -2.00
C LYS A 240 -18.26 -18.29 -1.12
N ILE A 241 -19.04 -17.27 -1.46
CA ILE A 241 -20.22 -16.86 -0.69
C ILE A 241 -21.29 -17.95 -0.71
N ASN A 242 -21.53 -18.59 -1.85
CA ASN A 242 -22.57 -19.62 -2.00
C ASN A 242 -22.20 -20.96 -1.36
N SER A 243 -20.90 -21.29 -1.34
CA SER A 243 -20.41 -22.56 -0.75
C SER A 243 -20.15 -22.48 0.76
N GLU A 244 -20.07 -21.29 1.33
CA GLU A 244 -19.74 -21.08 2.74
C GLU A 244 -21.02 -21.02 3.60
N SER A 245 -21.13 -21.83 4.62
CA SER A 245 -22.29 -21.84 5.53
C SER A 245 -22.29 -20.67 6.52
N ASN A 246 -21.11 -20.30 7.03
CA ASN A 246 -20.93 -19.26 8.03
C ASN A 246 -20.04 -18.13 7.52
N LEU A 247 -20.65 -17.04 7.01
CA LEU A 247 -19.92 -15.84 6.58
C LEU A 247 -19.47 -14.96 7.77
N GLU A 248 -20.13 -15.06 8.92
CA GLU A 248 -19.88 -14.16 10.08
C GLU A 248 -18.51 -14.41 10.75
N LYS A 249 -17.90 -15.57 10.47
CA LYS A 249 -16.53 -15.85 10.92
C LYS A 249 -15.47 -14.94 10.28
N TYR A 250 -15.75 -14.41 9.07
CA TYR A 250 -14.80 -13.57 8.36
C TYR A 250 -14.73 -12.16 8.94
N LEU A 251 -13.56 -11.57 8.86
CA LEU A 251 -13.32 -10.23 9.37
C LEU A 251 -14.25 -9.22 8.68
N ASP A 252 -14.72 -8.23 9.44
CA ASP A 252 -15.65 -7.17 9.03
C ASP A 252 -17.08 -7.64 8.65
N VAL A 253 -17.40 -8.94 8.70
CA VAL A 253 -18.78 -9.42 8.54
C VAL A 253 -19.50 -9.29 9.89
N ASP A 254 -20.13 -8.14 10.09
CA ASP A 254 -20.91 -7.85 11.28
C ASP A 254 -22.32 -8.51 11.21
N GLU A 255 -23.03 -8.51 12.33
CA GLU A 255 -24.39 -9.05 12.42
C GLU A 255 -25.34 -8.40 11.37
N GLY A 256 -26.11 -9.22 10.69
CA GLY A 256 -27.02 -8.81 9.61
C GLY A 256 -26.37 -8.60 8.23
N LEU A 257 -25.03 -8.46 8.14
CA LEU A 257 -24.36 -8.36 6.85
C LEU A 257 -24.34 -9.69 6.10
N SER A 258 -24.23 -10.81 6.81
CA SER A 258 -24.27 -12.15 6.22
C SER A 258 -25.51 -12.38 5.36
N SER A 259 -26.70 -12.13 5.92
CA SER A 259 -27.98 -12.24 5.20
C SER A 259 -28.05 -11.27 4.02
N ARG A 260 -27.56 -10.03 4.21
CA ARG A 260 -27.55 -9.02 3.15
C ARG A 260 -26.63 -9.41 1.98
N ILE A 261 -25.43 -9.94 2.26
CA ILE A 261 -24.49 -10.44 1.25
C ILE A 261 -25.17 -11.56 0.44
N ARG A 262 -25.78 -12.56 1.10
CA ARG A 262 -26.46 -13.66 0.43
C ARG A 262 -27.62 -13.21 -0.45
N ASN A 263 -28.44 -12.28 0.03
CA ASN A 263 -29.56 -11.73 -0.74
C ASN A 263 -29.11 -10.88 -1.93
N SER A 264 -27.88 -10.34 -1.90
CA SER A 264 -27.35 -9.47 -2.93
C SER A 264 -26.53 -10.22 -4.00
N ILE A 265 -25.86 -11.30 -3.64
CA ILE A 265 -24.91 -12.00 -4.55
C ILE A 265 -25.59 -12.56 -5.79
N ASP A 266 -26.78 -13.14 -5.67
CA ASP A 266 -27.50 -13.74 -6.80
C ASP A 266 -28.16 -12.67 -7.70
N LYS A 267 -28.32 -11.46 -7.20
CA LYS A 267 -28.85 -10.30 -7.91
C LYS A 267 -27.79 -9.44 -8.56
N SER A 268 -26.52 -9.80 -8.40
CA SER A 268 -25.38 -9.00 -8.88
C SER A 268 -24.63 -9.75 -9.97
N ASN A 269 -24.23 -9.01 -11.02
CA ASN A 269 -23.46 -9.52 -12.16
C ASN A 269 -22.01 -9.02 -12.14
N SER A 270 -21.68 -8.13 -11.21
CA SER A 270 -20.33 -7.56 -11.03
C SER A 270 -20.04 -7.28 -9.57
N LEU A 271 -18.75 -7.11 -9.25
CA LEU A 271 -18.30 -6.70 -7.93
C LEU A 271 -18.88 -5.32 -7.53
N GLU A 272 -18.89 -4.38 -8.47
CA GLU A 272 -19.41 -3.04 -8.25
C GLU A 272 -20.90 -3.08 -7.89
N GLU A 273 -21.70 -3.81 -8.64
CA GLU A 273 -23.13 -3.98 -8.38
C GLU A 273 -23.37 -4.65 -7.01
N LEU A 274 -22.58 -5.68 -6.67
CA LEU A 274 -22.66 -6.33 -5.37
C LEU A 274 -22.38 -5.35 -4.23
N ILE A 275 -21.33 -4.54 -4.33
CA ILE A 275 -20.98 -3.56 -3.30
C ILE A 275 -22.10 -2.52 -3.15
N GLN A 276 -22.68 -2.01 -4.24
CA GLN A 276 -23.79 -1.06 -4.19
C GLN A 276 -25.04 -1.66 -3.55
N ASN A 277 -25.36 -2.93 -3.83
CA ASN A 277 -26.50 -3.64 -3.24
C ASN A 277 -26.33 -3.90 -1.74
N ILE A 278 -25.07 -4.07 -1.26
CA ILE A 278 -24.77 -4.26 0.16
C ILE A 278 -24.71 -2.90 0.91
N LYS A 279 -24.27 -1.84 0.25
CA LYS A 279 -23.98 -0.53 0.84
C LYS A 279 -25.17 0.04 1.61
N THR A 280 -24.88 0.71 2.72
CA THR A 280 -25.85 1.44 3.55
C THR A 280 -25.22 2.74 4.07
N LYS A 281 -26.00 3.58 4.78
CA LYS A 281 -25.44 4.75 5.47
C LYS A 281 -24.38 4.39 6.50
N ARG A 282 -24.48 3.19 7.12
CA ARG A 282 -23.55 2.70 8.16
C ARG A 282 -22.27 2.11 7.56
N TYR A 283 -22.35 1.46 6.39
CA TYR A 283 -21.23 0.73 5.78
C TYR A 283 -20.79 1.43 4.50
N THR A 284 -19.56 1.96 4.52
CA THR A 284 -18.95 2.65 3.37
C THR A 284 -18.54 1.65 2.30
N TYR A 285 -18.38 2.12 1.06
CA TYR A 285 -17.89 1.35 -0.08
C TYR A 285 -16.59 0.59 0.28
N ASN A 286 -15.57 1.31 0.76
CA ASN A 286 -14.26 0.72 1.08
C ASN A 286 -14.34 -0.32 2.20
N LYS A 287 -15.23 -0.15 3.21
CA LYS A 287 -15.43 -1.18 4.25
C LYS A 287 -15.99 -2.46 3.63
N ILE A 288 -16.98 -2.34 2.74
CA ILE A 288 -17.59 -3.50 2.07
C ILE A 288 -16.57 -4.16 1.14
N SER A 289 -15.82 -3.39 0.36
CA SER A 289 -14.79 -3.94 -0.54
C SER A 289 -13.73 -4.76 0.23
N ARG A 290 -13.22 -4.25 1.36
CA ARG A 290 -12.31 -5.02 2.23
C ARG A 290 -12.95 -6.28 2.80
N MET A 291 -14.17 -6.17 3.31
CA MET A 291 -14.93 -7.32 3.83
C MET A 291 -15.07 -8.44 2.78
N LEU A 292 -15.38 -8.09 1.54
CA LEU A 292 -15.48 -9.05 0.44
C LEU A 292 -14.12 -9.71 0.13
N ASN A 293 -13.01 -8.96 0.24
CA ASN A 293 -11.67 -9.56 0.17
C ASN A 293 -11.40 -10.52 1.33
N HIS A 294 -11.84 -10.20 2.55
CA HIS A 294 -11.68 -11.09 3.71
C HIS A 294 -12.45 -12.39 3.52
N ILE A 295 -13.65 -12.34 2.95
CA ILE A 295 -14.43 -13.52 2.59
C ILE A 295 -13.68 -14.33 1.53
N LEU A 296 -13.26 -13.70 0.44
CA LEU A 296 -12.55 -14.34 -0.67
C LEU A 296 -11.26 -15.02 -0.20
N CYS A 297 -10.45 -14.29 0.59
CA CYS A 297 -9.17 -14.76 1.11
C CYS A 297 -9.31 -15.64 2.36
N SER A 298 -10.52 -15.93 2.80
CA SER A 298 -10.80 -16.71 4.03
C SER A 298 -10.13 -16.17 5.28
N PHE A 299 -10.02 -14.83 5.39
CA PHE A 299 -9.41 -14.19 6.54
C PHE A 299 -10.43 -13.98 7.65
N THR A 300 -10.22 -14.66 8.79
CA THR A 300 -11.19 -14.73 9.88
C THR A 300 -10.91 -13.72 11.00
N LYS A 301 -11.93 -13.48 11.85
CA LYS A 301 -11.80 -12.71 13.09
C LYS A 301 -10.76 -13.34 14.04
N ASP A 302 -10.73 -14.68 14.12
CA ASP A 302 -9.79 -15.42 14.96
C ASP A 302 -8.34 -15.25 14.46
N GLU A 303 -8.12 -15.35 13.15
CA GLU A 303 -6.79 -15.09 12.58
C GLU A 303 -6.35 -13.65 12.82
N ARG A 304 -7.25 -12.68 12.72
CA ARG A 304 -6.95 -11.28 13.06
C ARG A 304 -6.52 -11.13 14.53
N ASN A 305 -7.17 -11.86 15.44
CA ASN A 305 -6.81 -11.84 16.85
C ASN A 305 -5.44 -12.48 17.15
N GLN A 306 -4.99 -13.43 16.32
CA GLN A 306 -3.67 -14.05 16.43
C GLN A 306 -2.54 -13.14 15.92
N VAL A 307 -2.85 -12.20 15.00
CA VAL A 307 -1.84 -11.32 14.37
C VAL A 307 -2.09 -9.86 14.79
N LYS A 308 -1.71 -9.51 16.01
CA LYS A 308 -1.95 -8.18 16.60
C LYS A 308 -0.82 -7.19 16.36
N THR A 309 0.42 -7.69 16.24
CA THR A 309 1.63 -6.87 16.14
C THR A 309 2.50 -7.29 14.96
N ILE A 310 3.36 -6.41 14.48
CA ILE A 310 4.40 -6.74 13.51
C ILE A 310 5.43 -7.64 14.18
N GLU A 311 5.64 -8.83 13.66
CA GLU A 311 6.57 -9.84 14.19
C GLU A 311 7.83 -10.00 13.32
N TYR A 312 7.77 -9.53 12.07
CA TYR A 312 8.88 -9.59 11.12
C TYR A 312 8.78 -8.46 10.11
N ILE A 313 9.88 -8.19 9.41
CA ILE A 313 9.93 -7.34 8.23
C ILE A 313 10.42 -8.19 7.06
N ARG A 314 9.60 -8.31 6.01
CA ARG A 314 9.96 -9.06 4.80
C ARG A 314 10.48 -8.12 3.73
N ILE A 315 11.69 -8.38 3.24
CA ILE A 315 12.30 -7.62 2.16
C ILE A 315 11.74 -8.11 0.82
N LEU A 316 11.23 -7.19 0.01
CA LEU A 316 10.79 -7.46 -1.36
C LEU A 316 11.87 -7.13 -2.39
N GLY A 317 12.70 -6.12 -2.12
CA GLY A 317 13.79 -5.77 -3.00
C GLY A 317 14.68 -4.67 -2.42
N PHE A 318 15.92 -4.59 -2.92
CA PHE A 318 16.89 -3.57 -2.50
C PHE A 318 17.98 -3.37 -3.58
N ASP A 319 18.61 -2.19 -3.51
CA ASP A 319 19.85 -1.87 -4.23
C ASP A 319 21.03 -1.80 -3.24
N GLU A 320 22.20 -1.36 -3.71
CA GLU A 320 23.40 -1.20 -2.86
C GLU A 320 23.16 -0.22 -1.70
N GLY A 321 22.38 0.84 -1.90
CA GLY A 321 22.02 1.82 -0.86
C GLY A 321 21.17 1.19 0.22
N GLY A 322 20.13 0.45 -0.18
CA GLY A 322 19.27 -0.31 0.73
C GLY A 322 20.04 -1.38 1.49
N GLN A 323 20.98 -2.08 0.84
CA GLN A 323 21.83 -3.06 1.51
C GLN A 323 22.75 -2.43 2.56
N ARG A 324 23.39 -1.30 2.23
CA ARG A 324 24.23 -0.56 3.21
C ARG A 324 23.39 -0.12 4.41
N HIS A 325 22.18 0.39 4.18
CA HIS A 325 21.29 0.79 5.26
C HIS A 325 20.91 -0.40 6.15
N LEU A 326 20.46 -1.52 5.59
CA LEU A 326 20.14 -2.72 6.35
C LEU A 326 21.33 -3.22 7.20
N ASN A 327 22.54 -3.19 6.62
CA ASN A 327 23.75 -3.57 7.35
C ASN A 327 24.08 -2.61 8.50
N SER A 328 23.80 -1.31 8.35
CA SER A 328 24.08 -0.31 9.40
C SER A 328 23.14 -0.39 10.60
N ILE A 329 21.93 -0.93 10.42
CA ILE A 329 20.91 -0.99 11.47
C ILE A 329 20.70 -2.40 12.06
N LYS A 330 21.35 -3.43 11.51
CA LYS A 330 21.09 -4.85 11.84
C LYS A 330 21.24 -5.18 13.34
N ASP A 331 22.15 -4.49 14.03
CA ASP A 331 22.44 -4.72 15.45
C ASP A 331 21.51 -3.87 16.37
N ASP A 332 20.77 -2.91 15.81
CA ASP A 332 19.87 -1.97 16.50
C ASP A 332 18.38 -2.29 16.31
N ILE A 333 18.06 -3.41 15.68
CA ILE A 333 16.68 -3.80 15.37
C ILE A 333 16.25 -5.01 16.19
N ASP A 334 15.21 -4.83 17.01
CA ASP A 334 14.60 -5.90 17.80
C ASP A 334 13.51 -6.68 17.04
N ILE A 335 13.60 -6.77 15.70
CA ILE A 335 12.64 -7.48 14.88
C ILE A 335 13.33 -8.33 13.81
N LYS A 336 12.75 -9.49 13.50
CA LYS A 336 13.31 -10.39 12.49
C LYS A 336 13.16 -9.80 11.08
N ILE A 337 14.27 -9.67 10.35
CA ILE A 337 14.29 -9.35 8.92
C ILE A 337 14.32 -10.64 8.11
N LEU A 338 13.35 -10.81 7.22
CA LEU A 338 13.20 -11.99 6.38
C LEU A 338 13.50 -11.65 4.92
N ASN A 339 14.36 -12.44 4.32
CA ASN A 339 14.67 -12.42 2.88
C ASN A 339 14.16 -13.66 2.15
N LYS A 340 13.62 -14.63 2.90
CA LYS A 340 12.99 -15.85 2.39
C LYS A 340 11.63 -16.03 3.06
N PHE A 341 10.79 -16.84 2.45
CA PHE A 341 9.51 -17.21 3.01
C PHE A 341 9.70 -18.12 4.24
N ASP A 342 9.02 -17.80 5.35
CA ASP A 342 9.10 -18.54 6.61
C ASP A 342 7.69 -18.79 7.16
N THR A 343 7.27 -20.04 7.22
CA THR A 343 5.92 -20.45 7.66
C THR A 343 5.73 -20.41 9.17
N SER A 344 6.75 -20.11 9.95
CA SER A 344 6.64 -20.00 11.43
C SER A 344 5.81 -18.79 11.87
N TYR A 345 5.62 -17.80 10.99
CA TYR A 345 4.83 -16.60 11.26
C TYR A 345 3.40 -16.72 10.72
N LYS A 346 2.40 -16.56 11.58
CA LYS A 346 0.98 -16.63 11.19
C LYS A 346 0.61 -15.64 10.09
N ALA A 347 1.16 -14.43 10.14
CA ALA A 347 0.93 -13.43 9.09
C ALA A 347 1.46 -13.87 7.72
N LEU A 348 2.61 -14.60 7.66
CA LEU A 348 3.13 -15.16 6.40
C LEU A 348 2.33 -16.36 5.90
N GLU A 349 1.81 -17.20 6.81
CA GLU A 349 0.89 -18.28 6.44
C GLU A 349 -0.35 -17.71 5.74
N ILE A 350 -0.94 -16.65 6.31
CA ILE A 350 -2.07 -15.94 5.71
C ILE A 350 -1.65 -15.31 4.37
N GLU A 351 -0.50 -14.64 4.32
CA GLU A 351 0.04 -14.02 3.09
C GLU A 351 0.21 -15.04 1.96
N LYS A 352 0.69 -16.25 2.27
CA LYS A 352 0.79 -17.37 1.29
C LYS A 352 -0.58 -17.72 0.71
N ARG A 353 -1.59 -17.90 1.56
CA ARG A 353 -2.96 -18.19 1.12
C ARG A 353 -3.52 -17.06 0.24
N VAL A 354 -3.34 -15.80 0.68
CA VAL A 354 -3.78 -14.61 -0.06
C VAL A 354 -3.08 -14.54 -1.42
N SER A 355 -1.78 -14.75 -1.48
CA SER A 355 -1.02 -14.75 -2.75
C SER A 355 -1.44 -15.86 -3.69
N SER A 356 -1.80 -17.04 -3.15
CA SER A 356 -2.33 -18.14 -3.95
C SER A 356 -3.68 -17.80 -4.57
N ILE A 357 -4.58 -17.19 -3.81
CA ILE A 357 -5.89 -16.72 -4.30
C ILE A 357 -5.72 -15.59 -5.31
N TYR A 358 -4.86 -14.62 -5.02
CA TYR A 358 -4.54 -13.54 -5.92
C TYR A 358 -4.01 -14.05 -7.27
N SER A 359 -3.18 -15.09 -7.28
CA SER A 359 -2.65 -15.69 -8.50
C SER A 359 -3.73 -16.36 -9.37
N MET A 360 -4.84 -16.80 -8.79
CA MET A 360 -5.98 -17.32 -9.54
C MET A 360 -6.75 -16.21 -10.27
N ILE A 361 -6.75 -14.99 -9.70
CA ILE A 361 -7.42 -13.82 -10.26
C ILE A 361 -6.57 -13.21 -11.37
N ILE A 362 -5.28 -12.99 -11.10
CA ILE A 362 -4.32 -12.41 -12.03
C ILE A 362 -3.36 -13.51 -12.46
N SER A 363 -3.51 -14.01 -13.69
CA SER A 363 -2.73 -15.11 -14.23
C SER A 363 -1.21 -14.88 -14.19
N ASP A 364 -0.42 -15.96 -13.98
CA ASP A 364 1.05 -16.10 -14.06
C ASP A 364 1.91 -15.82 -12.82
N ILE A 365 1.36 -15.80 -11.58
CA ILE A 365 2.16 -15.44 -10.40
C ILE A 365 2.41 -16.60 -9.43
N MET A 366 1.81 -17.76 -9.65
CA MET A 366 1.72 -18.90 -8.71
C MET A 366 3.03 -19.33 -8.01
N ASN A 367 4.16 -19.21 -8.67
CA ASN A 367 5.42 -19.76 -8.13
C ASN A 367 6.32 -18.72 -7.46
N LYS A 368 5.93 -17.44 -7.52
CA LYS A 368 6.81 -16.35 -7.08
C LYS A 368 6.82 -16.15 -5.56
N GLU A 369 5.71 -16.45 -4.86
CA GLU A 369 5.61 -16.15 -3.42
C GLU A 369 6.61 -16.93 -2.57
N ILE A 370 6.72 -18.23 -2.83
CA ILE A 370 7.59 -19.13 -2.03
C ILE A 370 9.02 -19.15 -2.58
N LYS A 371 9.20 -19.07 -3.90
CA LYS A 371 10.48 -19.23 -4.58
C LYS A 371 11.26 -17.91 -4.76
N ASN A 372 10.58 -16.77 -4.64
CA ASN A 372 11.27 -15.49 -4.85
C ASN A 372 12.13 -15.11 -3.66
N ILE A 373 13.37 -14.84 -3.99
CA ILE A 373 14.29 -14.03 -3.20
C ILE A 373 14.02 -12.55 -3.50
N PRO A 374 14.41 -11.61 -2.61
CA PRO A 374 14.29 -10.18 -2.87
C PRO A 374 14.90 -9.78 -4.22
N VAL A 375 14.21 -8.86 -4.90
CA VAL A 375 14.73 -8.27 -6.14
C VAL A 375 15.99 -7.48 -5.81
N LYS A 376 17.12 -7.79 -6.47
CA LYS A 376 18.37 -7.06 -6.30
C LYS A 376 18.62 -6.21 -7.53
N LYS A 377 18.77 -4.90 -7.33
CA LYS A 377 19.24 -3.97 -8.37
C LYS A 377 20.69 -3.61 -8.09
N TRP A 378 21.59 -4.13 -8.91
CA TRP A 378 23.00 -3.75 -8.89
C TRP A 378 23.18 -2.56 -9.84
N LEU A 379 23.86 -1.51 -9.40
CA LEU A 379 24.41 -0.52 -10.31
C LEU A 379 25.52 -1.25 -11.10
N PHE A 380 25.27 -1.49 -12.38
CA PHE A 380 26.37 -1.78 -13.28
C PHE A 380 27.30 -0.57 -13.23
N ARG A 381 28.38 -0.65 -12.43
CA ARG A 381 29.53 0.17 -12.69
C ARG A 381 29.94 -0.23 -14.09
N SER A 382 29.70 0.63 -15.07
CA SER A 382 30.36 0.55 -16.37
C SER A 382 31.84 0.57 -16.05
N LEU A 383 32.44 -0.60 -15.99
CA LEU A 383 33.86 -0.77 -16.19
C LEU A 383 34.08 -0.27 -17.62
N LEU A 384 34.41 0.99 -17.75
CA LEU A 384 35.16 1.49 -18.91
C LEU A 384 36.47 0.73 -18.89
N PHE A 385 36.44 -0.47 -19.44
CA PHE A 385 37.64 -1.08 -19.96
C PHE A 385 38.06 -0.21 -21.15
N CYS A 386 38.96 0.72 -20.92
CA CYS A 386 39.81 1.27 -21.96
C CYS A 386 40.50 0.11 -22.61
N PHE A 387 39.96 -0.43 -23.68
CA PHE A 387 40.71 -1.23 -24.62
C PHE A 387 41.76 -0.30 -25.25
N ILE A 388 42.98 -0.33 -24.73
CA ILE A 388 44.16 0.12 -25.45
C ILE A 388 44.44 -0.98 -26.49
N PRO A 389 44.33 -0.70 -27.81
CA PRO A 389 44.75 -1.67 -28.80
C PRO A 389 46.27 -1.74 -28.76
N VAL A 390 46.80 -2.81 -28.21
CA VAL A 390 48.20 -3.16 -28.40
C VAL A 390 48.35 -3.65 -29.84
N PHE A 391 48.83 -2.76 -30.71
CA PHE A 391 49.29 -3.14 -32.01
C PHE A 391 50.58 -3.95 -31.81
N SER A 392 50.50 -5.28 -31.90
CA SER A 392 51.65 -6.17 -32.06
C SER A 392 52.08 -6.12 -33.52
N ILE A 393 53.18 -5.44 -33.75
CA ILE A 393 53.93 -5.54 -35.01
C ILE A 393 54.55 -6.94 -35.05
N VAL A 394 54.00 -7.82 -35.90
CA VAL A 394 54.69 -9.09 -36.26
C VAL A 394 55.54 -8.83 -37.47
N TYR A 395 56.89 -8.83 -37.29
CA TYR A 395 57.80 -8.91 -38.36
C TYR A 395 57.83 -10.36 -38.88
N PHE A 396 57.57 -10.51 -40.17
CA PHE A 396 57.87 -11.71 -40.92
C PHE A 396 59.38 -11.65 -41.32
N TYR A 397 60.11 -12.68 -40.99
CA TYR A 397 61.32 -13.09 -41.71
C TYR A 397 61.24 -14.59 -42.07
N PHE A 398 61.34 -14.84 -43.39
CA PHE A 398 61.52 -16.09 -44.13
C PHE A 398 60.57 -17.24 -43.96
#